data_c49e3d2060f7d8a713182d47c8cd6ee7
#
_entry.id   c49e3d2060f7d8a713182d47c8cd6ee7
#
_cell.length_a   1.000
_cell.length_b   1.000
_cell.length_c   1.000
_cell.angle_alpha   90.00
_cell.angle_beta   90.00
_cell.angle_gamma   90.00
#
_symmetry.space_group_name_H-M   'P 1'
#
loop_
_entity.id
_entity.type
_entity.pdbx_description
1 polymer ?
#
loop_
_entity_poly.entity_id
_entity_poly.type
_entity_poly.pdbx_seq_one_letter_code
_entity_poly.pdbx_strand_id
1 'polypeptide(L)'
;MELRKELELVSVDFENNGKKAVMTFLDKERKQVRVVNFNRQVYRDGKYIDDPDKAAKVDQWCADYFQSDFLGLAECVGQKKDIYCYDKFNSLFEVEQIEKFTKDMVGQIFQTEVKEITVDDYFIKIRYEIDGKTYESKMTFGTYFQATKEWYQDPVKKEQQYRKFEEKFHVPVERKDELIGHALMVEVKTAFGNNLWGDIKKFPERK
;
A
#
# COMPACT_ATOMS: atom_id res chain seq x y z
N MET A 1 4.29 -14.19 1.96
CA MET A 1 5.26 -13.46 2.82
C MET A 1 5.90 -14.45 3.80
N GLU A 2 7.20 -14.35 4.03
CA GLU A 2 7.95 -15.17 4.97
C GLU A 2 8.84 -14.27 5.83
N LEU A 3 8.87 -14.46 7.15
CA LEU A 3 9.78 -13.77 8.06
C LEU A 3 11.07 -14.58 8.23
N ARG A 4 12.21 -13.99 7.89
CA ARG A 4 13.54 -14.51 8.14
C ARG A 4 14.18 -13.72 9.28
N LYS A 5 14.58 -14.42 10.33
CA LYS A 5 15.08 -13.79 11.56
C LYS A 5 16.61 -13.70 11.56
N GLU A 6 17.10 -12.66 12.23
CA GLU A 6 18.53 -12.51 12.58
C GLU A 6 19.47 -12.55 11.36
N LEU A 7 19.05 -12.03 10.20
CA LEU A 7 19.93 -11.95 9.03
C LEU A 7 20.96 -10.84 9.22
N GLU A 8 22.22 -11.14 8.94
CA GLU A 8 23.34 -10.22 9.08
C GLU A 8 23.42 -9.26 7.90
N LEU A 9 23.47 -7.96 8.17
CA LEU A 9 23.75 -6.92 7.17
C LEU A 9 25.22 -7.00 6.76
N VAL A 10 25.51 -7.31 5.50
CA VAL A 10 26.87 -7.51 5.00
C VAL A 10 27.39 -6.40 4.09
N SER A 11 26.50 -5.63 3.47
CA SER A 11 26.88 -4.42 2.73
C SER A 11 25.77 -3.38 2.69
N VAL A 12 26.16 -2.12 2.55
CA VAL A 12 25.30 -0.98 2.25
C VAL A 12 25.93 -0.21 1.10
N ASP A 13 25.22 -0.13 -0.02
CA ASP A 13 25.65 0.60 -1.20
C ASP A 13 24.72 1.78 -1.43
N PHE A 14 25.26 2.95 -1.79
CA PHE A 14 24.47 4.13 -2.09
C PHE A 14 24.39 4.39 -3.59
N GLU A 15 23.16 4.43 -4.11
CA GLU A 15 22.81 4.70 -5.50
C GLU A 15 22.11 6.07 -5.65
N ASN A 16 21.85 6.48 -6.89
CA ASN A 16 21.12 7.72 -7.23
C ASN A 16 21.71 8.95 -6.51
N ASN A 17 23.01 9.16 -6.65
CA ASN A 17 23.75 10.26 -5.98
C ASN A 17 23.54 10.28 -4.46
N GLY A 18 23.55 9.12 -3.82
CA GLY A 18 23.39 8.98 -2.38
C GLY A 18 21.96 9.16 -1.89
N LYS A 19 20.96 9.04 -2.75
CA LYS A 19 19.52 9.15 -2.38
C LYS A 19 18.84 7.80 -2.16
N LYS A 20 19.49 6.70 -2.53
CA LYS A 20 19.01 5.34 -2.34
C LYS A 20 20.07 4.50 -1.65
N ALA A 21 19.72 3.87 -0.53
CA ALA A 21 20.54 2.86 0.12
C ALA A 21 20.05 1.46 -0.27
N VAL A 22 20.98 0.61 -0.70
CA VAL A 22 20.77 -0.80 -1.03
C VAL A 22 21.48 -1.61 0.05
N MET A 23 20.72 -2.25 0.92
CA MET A 23 21.21 -3.03 2.06
C MET A 23 21.13 -4.51 1.71
N THR A 24 22.25 -5.21 1.79
CA THR A 24 22.35 -6.65 1.53
C THR A 24 22.46 -7.42 2.83
N PHE A 25 21.53 -8.32 3.07
CA PHE A 25 21.50 -9.23 4.21
C PHE A 25 21.80 -10.66 3.77
N LEU A 26 22.50 -11.42 4.61
CA LEU A 26 22.91 -12.78 4.30
C LEU A 26 22.03 -13.81 5.01
N ASP A 27 21.28 -14.58 4.24
CA ASP A 27 20.53 -15.76 4.70
C ASP A 27 21.45 -17.00 4.58
N LYS A 28 22.25 -17.26 5.62
CA LYS A 28 23.23 -18.35 5.65
C LYS A 28 22.58 -19.73 5.56
N GLU A 29 21.39 -19.89 6.12
CA GLU A 29 20.66 -21.17 6.10
C GLU A 29 20.27 -21.58 4.68
N ARG A 30 19.76 -20.63 3.91
CA ARG A 30 19.31 -20.87 2.52
C ARG A 30 20.38 -20.59 1.48
N LYS A 31 21.56 -20.10 1.89
CA LYS A 31 22.62 -19.64 0.99
C LYS A 31 22.13 -18.61 -0.02
N GLN A 32 21.35 -17.64 0.46
CA GLN A 32 20.73 -16.57 -0.35
C GLN A 32 21.07 -15.20 0.23
N VAL A 33 20.99 -14.20 -0.61
CA VAL A 33 21.02 -12.79 -0.19
C VAL A 33 19.60 -12.22 -0.18
N ARG A 34 19.33 -11.31 0.77
CA ARG A 34 18.09 -10.56 0.86
C ARG A 34 18.43 -9.08 0.75
N VAL A 35 17.88 -8.41 -0.25
CA VAL A 35 18.16 -7.00 -0.50
C VAL A 35 16.97 -6.17 -0.05
N VAL A 36 17.24 -5.18 0.82
CA VAL A 36 16.26 -4.17 1.25
C VAL A 36 16.71 -2.81 0.73
N ASN A 37 15.78 -2.04 0.16
CA ASN A 37 16.08 -0.74 -0.42
C ASN A 37 15.38 0.37 0.35
N PHE A 38 16.13 1.39 0.76
CA PHE A 38 15.60 2.66 1.25
C PHE A 38 15.84 3.73 0.20
N ASN A 39 14.78 4.30 -0.37
CA ASN A 39 14.87 5.32 -1.40
C ASN A 39 14.13 6.59 -0.99
N ARG A 40 14.86 7.69 -0.86
CA ARG A 40 14.37 9.02 -0.48
C ARG A 40 13.66 9.75 -1.63
N GLN A 41 13.63 9.14 -2.83
CA GLN A 41 13.04 9.70 -4.03
C GLN A 41 11.79 8.91 -4.43
N VAL A 42 10.84 9.57 -5.08
CA VAL A 42 9.71 8.94 -5.78
C VAL A 42 10.03 8.77 -7.25
N TYR A 43 9.51 7.71 -7.86
CA TYR A 43 9.62 7.49 -9.30
C TYR A 43 8.35 8.01 -9.98
N ARG A 44 8.50 9.07 -10.82
CA ARG A 44 7.41 9.65 -11.60
C ARG A 44 7.90 9.94 -13.02
N ASP A 45 7.07 9.63 -14.02
CA ASP A 45 7.34 9.94 -15.44
C ASP A 45 8.72 9.50 -15.95
N GLY A 46 9.14 8.31 -15.55
CA GLY A 46 10.43 7.74 -15.97
C GLY A 46 11.66 8.30 -15.24
N LYS A 47 11.49 9.12 -14.19
CA LYS A 47 12.58 9.76 -13.45
C LYS A 47 12.40 9.61 -11.93
N TYR A 48 13.51 9.58 -11.22
CA TYR A 48 13.53 9.75 -9.77
C TYR A 48 13.52 11.25 -9.44
N ILE A 49 12.60 11.64 -8.56
CA ILE A 49 12.40 13.02 -8.12
C ILE A 49 12.53 13.07 -6.61
N ASP A 50 13.23 14.07 -6.08
CA ASP A 50 13.35 14.29 -4.64
C ASP A 50 11.98 14.55 -4.02
N ASP A 51 11.68 13.87 -2.90
CA ASP A 51 10.42 13.96 -2.20
C ASP A 51 10.74 14.12 -0.70
N PRO A 52 10.52 15.33 -0.12
CA PRO A 52 10.88 15.61 1.26
C PRO A 52 10.14 14.73 2.28
N ASP A 53 8.86 14.43 2.03
CA ASP A 53 8.05 13.62 2.93
C ASP A 53 8.53 12.17 2.95
N LYS A 54 8.86 11.66 1.76
CA LYS A 54 9.45 10.32 1.65
C LYS A 54 10.85 10.26 2.26
N ALA A 55 11.66 11.31 2.08
CA ALA A 55 12.98 11.41 2.70
C ALA A 55 12.86 11.38 4.23
N ALA A 56 11.97 12.19 4.82
CA ALA A 56 11.74 12.22 6.27
C ALA A 56 11.28 10.85 6.80
N LYS A 57 10.41 10.17 6.05
CA LYS A 57 9.93 8.82 6.40
C LYS A 57 11.07 7.78 6.37
N VAL A 58 11.96 7.88 5.39
CA VAL A 58 13.14 7.00 5.30
C VAL A 58 14.11 7.29 6.44
N ASP A 59 14.33 8.57 6.78
CA ASP A 59 15.19 8.97 7.90
C ASP A 59 14.63 8.42 9.23
N GLN A 60 13.30 8.44 9.41
CA GLN A 60 12.65 7.81 10.57
C GLN A 60 12.91 6.29 10.60
N TRP A 61 12.81 5.59 9.47
CA TRP A 61 13.13 4.16 9.41
C TRP A 61 14.61 3.87 9.74
N CYS A 62 15.54 4.73 9.31
CA CYS A 62 16.95 4.58 9.68
C CYS A 62 17.12 4.70 11.20
N ALA A 63 16.48 5.67 11.84
CA ALA A 63 16.51 5.82 13.28
C ALA A 63 15.87 4.62 14.01
N ASP A 64 14.69 4.18 13.58
CA ASP A 64 13.92 3.12 14.23
C ASP A 64 14.62 1.75 14.14
N TYR A 65 15.13 1.41 12.96
CA TYR A 65 15.68 0.07 12.70
C TYR A 65 17.19 -0.02 12.91
N PHE A 66 17.94 1.06 12.75
CA PHE A 66 19.39 1.04 12.80
C PHE A 66 20.02 1.94 13.88
N GLN A 67 19.21 2.81 14.50
CA GLN A 67 19.66 3.87 15.42
C GLN A 67 20.74 4.77 14.76
N SER A 68 20.54 5.05 13.46
CA SER A 68 21.48 5.78 12.61
C SER A 68 20.73 6.78 11.73
N ASP A 69 21.46 7.72 11.15
CA ASP A 69 20.96 8.50 10.02
C ASP A 69 21.12 7.72 8.69
N PHE A 70 20.63 8.30 7.61
CA PHE A 70 20.63 7.61 6.30
C PHE A 70 22.04 7.32 5.79
N LEU A 71 23.01 8.22 5.96
CA LEU A 71 24.38 8.02 5.51
C LEU A 71 25.16 7.11 6.45
N GLY A 72 24.87 7.15 7.74
CA GLY A 72 25.44 6.29 8.74
C GLY A 72 25.03 4.81 8.64
N LEU A 73 24.09 4.45 7.75
CA LEU A 73 23.74 3.05 7.49
C LEU A 73 24.95 2.19 7.10
N ALA A 74 25.99 2.80 6.47
CA ALA A 74 27.21 2.08 6.11
C ALA A 74 27.97 1.55 7.34
N GLU A 75 27.86 2.23 8.48
CA GLU A 75 28.50 1.82 9.75
C GLU A 75 27.69 0.73 10.47
N CYS A 76 26.49 0.44 10.01
CA CYS A 76 25.61 -0.60 10.58
C CYS A 76 25.89 -2.01 10.06
N VAL A 77 26.88 -2.19 9.18
CA VAL A 77 27.32 -3.53 8.70
C VAL A 77 27.71 -4.39 9.90
N GLY A 78 27.25 -5.66 9.88
CA GLY A 78 27.38 -6.60 10.99
C GLY A 78 26.15 -6.65 11.91
N GLN A 79 25.25 -5.64 11.88
CA GLN A 79 23.99 -5.73 12.62
C GLN A 79 23.11 -6.84 12.06
N LYS A 80 22.31 -7.44 12.94
CA LYS A 80 21.33 -8.45 12.55
C LYS A 80 19.92 -7.87 12.58
N LYS A 81 19.10 -8.24 11.60
CA LYS A 81 17.71 -7.80 11.49
C LYS A 81 16.81 -8.93 11.04
N ASP A 82 15.55 -8.83 11.45
CA ASP A 82 14.46 -9.63 10.93
C ASP A 82 14.03 -9.06 9.57
N ILE A 83 13.93 -9.91 8.56
CA ILE A 83 13.59 -9.51 7.19
C ILE A 83 12.31 -10.20 6.75
N TYR A 84 11.30 -9.40 6.39
CA TYR A 84 10.09 -9.85 5.74
C TYR A 84 10.35 -10.04 4.24
N CYS A 85 10.29 -11.30 3.79
CA CYS A 85 10.56 -11.68 2.41
C CYS A 85 9.24 -11.85 1.64
N TYR A 86 9.06 -11.05 0.61
CA TYR A 86 7.95 -11.12 -0.34
C TYR A 86 8.44 -11.64 -1.69
N ASP A 87 7.53 -12.00 -2.58
CA ASP A 87 7.89 -12.55 -3.91
C ASP A 87 8.71 -11.57 -4.76
N LYS A 88 8.50 -10.27 -4.59
CA LYS A 88 9.11 -9.23 -5.44
C LYS A 88 10.07 -8.29 -4.72
N PHE A 89 10.09 -8.29 -3.38
CA PHE A 89 10.93 -7.40 -2.58
C PHE A 89 11.10 -7.95 -1.17
N ASN A 90 12.02 -7.34 -0.41
CA ASN A 90 12.16 -7.59 1.03
C ASN A 90 12.00 -6.28 1.80
N SER A 91 11.61 -6.37 3.07
CA SER A 91 11.38 -5.23 3.96
C SER A 91 11.84 -5.54 5.38
N LEU A 92 12.19 -4.50 6.14
CA LEU A 92 12.46 -4.57 7.60
C LEU A 92 11.18 -4.59 8.44
N PHE A 93 10.05 -4.32 7.82
CA PHE A 93 8.72 -4.30 8.47
C PHE A 93 7.70 -5.03 7.60
N GLU A 94 6.64 -5.45 8.24
CA GLU A 94 5.53 -6.06 7.52
C GLU A 94 4.84 -5.02 6.64
N VAL A 95 4.71 -5.35 5.34
CA VAL A 95 4.04 -4.50 4.35
C VAL A 95 2.77 -5.18 3.91
N GLU A 96 1.65 -4.55 4.17
CA GLU A 96 0.38 -5.02 3.63
C GLU A 96 0.37 -4.89 2.11
N GLN A 97 0.20 -6.00 1.41
CA GLN A 97 0.11 -6.03 -0.04
C GLN A 97 -1.35 -5.88 -0.47
N ILE A 98 -1.63 -4.84 -1.27
CA ILE A 98 -2.93 -4.71 -1.94
C ILE A 98 -2.85 -5.43 -3.28
N GLU A 99 -3.58 -6.52 -3.39
CA GLU A 99 -3.65 -7.32 -4.61
C GLU A 99 -4.51 -6.63 -5.68
N LYS A 100 -4.20 -6.95 -6.93
CA LYS A 100 -5.02 -6.50 -8.06
C LYS A 100 -5.97 -7.61 -8.49
N PHE A 101 -7.18 -7.23 -8.82
CA PHE A 101 -8.12 -8.16 -9.43
C PHE A 101 -7.58 -8.71 -10.75
N THR A 102 -7.90 -9.97 -11.03
CA THR A 102 -7.51 -10.67 -12.25
C THR A 102 -8.71 -10.88 -13.17
N LYS A 103 -8.47 -11.16 -14.45
CA LYS A 103 -9.54 -11.27 -15.45
C LYS A 103 -10.50 -12.43 -15.17
N ASP A 104 -10.02 -13.49 -14.57
CA ASP A 104 -10.81 -14.66 -14.17
C ASP A 104 -11.80 -14.37 -13.04
N MET A 105 -11.56 -13.29 -12.26
CA MET A 105 -12.47 -12.85 -11.20
C MET A 105 -13.63 -12.00 -11.73
N VAL A 106 -13.61 -11.55 -12.97
CA VAL A 106 -14.65 -10.66 -13.52
C VAL A 106 -16.02 -11.33 -13.51
N GLY A 107 -17.02 -10.61 -12.97
CA GLY A 107 -18.39 -11.10 -12.80
C GLY A 107 -18.61 -11.97 -11.57
N GLN A 108 -17.56 -12.35 -10.86
CA GLN A 108 -17.69 -13.07 -9.60
C GLN A 108 -18.09 -12.11 -8.46
N ILE A 109 -18.86 -12.64 -7.50
CA ILE A 109 -19.26 -11.94 -6.28
C ILE A 109 -18.62 -12.66 -5.11
N PHE A 110 -17.82 -11.91 -4.34
CA PHE A 110 -17.15 -12.40 -3.16
C PHE A 110 -17.85 -11.88 -1.89
N GLN A 111 -18.06 -12.79 -0.94
CA GLN A 111 -18.48 -12.42 0.42
C GLN A 111 -17.24 -12.29 1.28
N THR A 112 -17.12 -11.18 1.97
CA THR A 112 -15.97 -10.83 2.80
C THR A 112 -16.42 -9.91 3.95
N GLU A 113 -15.45 -9.32 4.65
CA GLU A 113 -15.67 -8.36 5.73
C GLU A 113 -14.83 -7.11 5.48
N VAL A 114 -15.33 -5.97 5.96
CA VAL A 114 -14.56 -4.71 5.96
C VAL A 114 -13.38 -4.85 6.91
N LYS A 115 -12.16 -4.73 6.40
CA LYS A 115 -10.93 -4.78 7.19
C LYS A 115 -10.48 -3.38 7.62
N GLU A 116 -10.55 -2.42 6.70
CA GLU A 116 -10.15 -1.05 6.92
C GLU A 116 -10.89 -0.10 5.98
N ILE A 117 -11.22 1.09 6.46
CA ILE A 117 -11.71 2.18 5.62
C ILE A 117 -10.88 3.42 5.89
N THR A 118 -10.18 3.92 4.86
CA THR A 118 -9.42 5.16 4.92
C THR A 118 -9.99 6.21 3.97
N VAL A 119 -9.86 7.47 4.35
CA VAL A 119 -10.27 8.61 3.53
C VAL A 119 -9.06 9.53 3.40
N ASP A 120 -8.68 9.81 2.17
CA ASP A 120 -7.67 10.83 1.86
C ASP A 120 -8.31 11.99 1.08
N ASP A 121 -7.48 12.87 0.51
CA ASP A 121 -7.96 14.06 -0.20
C ASP A 121 -8.75 13.74 -1.48
N TYR A 122 -8.68 12.50 -2.00
CA TYR A 122 -9.21 12.14 -3.32
C TYR A 122 -10.06 10.88 -3.35
N PHE A 123 -9.98 10.02 -2.29
CA PHE A 123 -10.59 8.71 -2.29
C PHE A 123 -11.16 8.33 -0.92
N ILE A 124 -12.27 7.58 -0.94
CA ILE A 124 -12.62 6.67 0.15
C ILE A 124 -12.11 5.28 -0.29
N LYS A 125 -11.22 4.68 0.48
CA LYS A 125 -10.63 3.37 0.21
C LYS A 125 -11.18 2.37 1.21
N ILE A 126 -11.69 1.25 0.70
CA ILE A 126 -12.29 0.19 1.52
C ILE A 126 -11.48 -1.07 1.24
N ARG A 127 -10.82 -1.60 2.27
CA ARG A 127 -10.02 -2.81 2.22
C ARG A 127 -10.76 -3.99 2.79
N TYR A 128 -10.55 -5.13 2.20
CA TYR A 128 -11.15 -6.41 2.56
C TYR A 128 -10.27 -7.56 2.09
N GLU A 129 -10.53 -8.77 2.56
CA GLU A 129 -9.74 -9.94 2.24
C GLU A 129 -10.55 -10.94 1.40
N ILE A 130 -9.94 -11.47 0.35
CA ILE A 130 -10.48 -12.58 -0.45
C ILE A 130 -9.38 -13.64 -0.54
N ASP A 131 -9.67 -14.85 -0.10
CA ASP A 131 -8.74 -16.00 -0.10
C ASP A 131 -7.38 -15.67 0.54
N GLY A 132 -7.39 -14.99 1.69
CA GLY A 132 -6.18 -14.62 2.44
C GLY A 132 -5.36 -13.49 1.80
N LYS A 133 -5.89 -12.77 0.79
CA LYS A 133 -5.23 -11.66 0.12
C LYS A 133 -6.04 -10.38 0.28
N THR A 134 -5.37 -9.28 0.59
CA THR A 134 -6.02 -7.97 0.76
C THR A 134 -6.26 -7.30 -0.57
N TYR A 135 -7.48 -6.87 -0.80
CA TYR A 135 -7.94 -6.07 -1.95
C TYR A 135 -8.48 -4.73 -1.48
N GLU A 136 -8.55 -3.78 -2.42
CA GLU A 136 -9.04 -2.43 -2.14
C GLU A 136 -10.04 -1.98 -3.21
N SER A 137 -11.20 -1.49 -2.76
CA SER A 137 -12.15 -0.74 -3.60
C SER A 137 -12.05 0.75 -3.30
N LYS A 138 -12.21 1.58 -4.34
CA LYS A 138 -12.11 3.04 -4.22
C LYS A 138 -13.39 3.73 -4.67
N MET A 139 -13.86 4.68 -3.85
CA MET A 139 -14.85 5.67 -4.26
C MET A 139 -14.11 6.97 -4.52
N THR A 140 -13.97 7.34 -5.80
CA THR A 140 -13.10 8.43 -6.25
C THR A 140 -13.87 9.73 -6.32
N PHE A 141 -13.36 10.78 -5.68
CA PHE A 141 -13.85 12.15 -5.76
C PHE A 141 -12.77 13.16 -6.16
N GLY A 142 -11.55 12.71 -6.36
CA GLY A 142 -10.50 13.48 -7.02
C GLY A 142 -10.57 13.34 -8.54
N THR A 143 -9.98 14.32 -9.24
CA THR A 143 -9.78 14.29 -10.69
C THR A 143 -8.29 14.47 -10.97
N TYR A 144 -7.70 13.56 -11.72
CA TYR A 144 -6.32 13.68 -12.19
C TYR A 144 -6.27 14.51 -13.47
N PHE A 145 -5.46 15.58 -13.47
CA PHE A 145 -5.24 16.42 -14.63
C PHE A 145 -3.91 16.06 -15.29
N GLN A 146 -3.98 15.56 -16.52
CA GLN A 146 -2.80 15.13 -17.26
C GLN A 146 -1.83 16.28 -17.55
N ALA A 147 -2.33 17.51 -17.71
CA ALA A 147 -1.51 18.68 -18.03
C ALA A 147 -0.61 19.11 -16.87
N THR A 148 -1.10 19.07 -15.63
CA THR A 148 -0.36 19.41 -14.42
C THR A 148 0.26 18.19 -13.75
N LYS A 149 -0.18 16.97 -14.13
CA LYS A 149 0.19 15.68 -13.51
C LYS A 149 -0.14 15.62 -12.01
N GLU A 150 -1.22 16.28 -11.61
CA GLU A 150 -1.65 16.40 -10.22
C GLU A 150 -3.11 15.96 -10.06
N TRP A 151 -3.44 15.57 -8.85
CA TRP A 151 -4.80 15.32 -8.43
C TRP A 151 -5.40 16.57 -7.82
N TYR A 152 -6.65 16.83 -8.15
CA TYR A 152 -7.44 17.94 -7.57
C TYR A 152 -8.71 17.37 -6.96
N GLN A 153 -9.05 17.84 -5.78
CA GLN A 153 -10.32 17.49 -5.13
C GLN A 153 -11.49 18.19 -5.86
N ASP A 154 -12.55 17.44 -6.13
CA ASP A 154 -13.81 17.97 -6.62
C ASP A 154 -14.83 17.96 -5.47
N PRO A 155 -15.18 19.11 -4.89
CA PRO A 155 -16.09 19.18 -3.74
C PRO A 155 -17.48 18.61 -4.03
N VAL A 156 -17.98 18.79 -5.26
CA VAL A 156 -19.29 18.27 -5.65
C VAL A 156 -19.27 16.76 -5.74
N LYS A 157 -18.23 16.20 -6.36
CA LYS A 157 -18.04 14.74 -6.39
C LYS A 157 -17.82 14.17 -5.00
N LYS A 158 -17.10 14.88 -4.12
CA LYS A 158 -16.89 14.46 -2.74
C LYS A 158 -18.22 14.26 -2.02
N GLU A 159 -19.09 15.27 -2.06
CA GLU A 159 -20.42 15.19 -1.46
C GLU A 159 -21.26 14.07 -2.05
N GLN A 160 -21.22 13.88 -3.37
CA GLN A 160 -21.91 12.77 -4.04
C GLN A 160 -21.37 11.40 -3.60
N GLN A 161 -20.06 11.23 -3.46
CA GLN A 161 -19.48 9.97 -3.01
C GLN A 161 -19.77 9.70 -1.54
N TYR A 162 -19.76 10.71 -0.69
CA TYR A 162 -20.14 10.59 0.72
C TYR A 162 -21.59 10.14 0.86
N ARG A 163 -22.50 10.74 0.11
CA ARG A 163 -23.91 10.31 0.07
C ARG A 163 -24.05 8.87 -0.44
N LYS A 164 -23.36 8.49 -1.51
CA LYS A 164 -23.35 7.11 -2.01
C LYS A 164 -22.78 6.13 -1.00
N PHE A 165 -21.80 6.53 -0.23
CA PHE A 165 -21.25 5.72 0.85
C PHE A 165 -22.34 5.48 1.93
N GLU A 166 -22.98 6.55 2.40
CA GLU A 166 -24.07 6.45 3.38
C GLU A 166 -25.26 5.64 2.86
N GLU A 167 -25.66 5.81 1.60
CA GLU A 167 -26.69 4.98 0.95
C GLU A 167 -26.32 3.49 0.86
N LYS A 168 -25.02 3.18 0.73
CA LYS A 168 -24.55 1.78 0.67
C LYS A 168 -24.45 1.12 2.02
N PHE A 169 -23.96 1.85 3.01
CA PHE A 169 -23.57 1.30 4.30
C PHE A 169 -24.50 1.68 5.45
N HIS A 170 -25.44 2.62 5.23
CA HIS A 170 -26.34 3.20 6.25
C HIS A 170 -25.57 3.84 7.42
N VAL A 171 -24.32 4.24 7.18
CA VAL A 171 -23.44 4.92 8.13
C VAL A 171 -22.74 6.06 7.40
N PRO A 172 -22.70 7.29 7.95
CA PRO A 172 -21.95 8.39 7.33
C PRO A 172 -20.45 8.12 7.36
N VAL A 173 -19.70 8.76 6.45
CA VAL A 173 -18.25 8.55 6.29
C VAL A 173 -17.46 8.87 7.57
N GLU A 174 -17.92 9.82 8.36
CA GLU A 174 -17.32 10.23 9.64
C GLU A 174 -17.35 9.09 10.68
N ARG A 175 -18.29 8.17 10.53
CA ARG A 175 -18.46 7.00 11.39
C ARG A 175 -18.03 5.69 10.71
N LYS A 176 -17.26 5.76 9.64
CA LYS A 176 -16.81 4.63 8.83
C LYS A 176 -16.18 3.46 9.62
N ASP A 177 -15.54 3.79 10.74
CA ASP A 177 -14.83 2.79 11.55
C ASP A 177 -15.79 1.81 12.25
N GLU A 178 -17.09 2.17 12.36
CA GLU A 178 -18.13 1.26 12.85
C GLU A 178 -18.40 0.09 11.89
N LEU A 179 -17.96 0.22 10.63
CA LEU A 179 -18.15 -0.82 9.62
C LEU A 179 -17.07 -1.90 9.65
N ILE A 180 -15.99 -1.72 10.41
CA ILE A 180 -14.90 -2.71 10.50
C ILE A 180 -15.47 -4.03 11.05
N GLY A 181 -15.19 -5.14 10.34
CA GLY A 181 -15.73 -6.47 10.65
C GLY A 181 -17.14 -6.72 10.13
N HIS A 182 -17.80 -5.72 9.51
CA HIS A 182 -19.12 -5.95 8.90
C HIS A 182 -18.99 -6.72 7.59
N ALA A 183 -19.96 -7.61 7.35
CA ALA A 183 -20.02 -8.38 6.11
C ALA A 183 -20.08 -7.45 4.88
N LEU A 184 -19.43 -7.86 3.80
CA LEU A 184 -19.31 -7.10 2.56
C LEU A 184 -19.51 -8.03 1.37
N MET A 185 -20.20 -7.57 0.33
CA MET A 185 -20.27 -8.24 -0.96
C MET A 185 -19.60 -7.38 -2.03
N VAL A 186 -18.65 -7.96 -2.74
CA VAL A 186 -17.86 -7.29 -3.77
C VAL A 186 -18.01 -8.03 -5.09
N GLU A 187 -18.50 -7.36 -6.12
CA GLU A 187 -18.50 -7.87 -7.49
C GLU A 187 -17.30 -7.30 -8.25
N VAL A 188 -16.50 -8.16 -8.86
CA VAL A 188 -15.40 -7.70 -9.71
C VAL A 188 -15.93 -7.29 -11.09
N LYS A 189 -15.69 -6.03 -11.44
CA LYS A 189 -16.12 -5.42 -12.71
C LYS A 189 -14.94 -5.01 -13.57
N THR A 190 -15.21 -4.85 -14.85
CA THR A 190 -14.25 -4.33 -15.83
C THR A 190 -14.87 -3.23 -16.68
N ALA A 191 -14.06 -2.23 -17.05
CA ALA A 191 -14.41 -1.23 -18.06
C ALA A 191 -13.16 -0.90 -18.90
N PHE A 192 -13.39 -0.44 -20.13
CA PHE A 192 -12.34 0.05 -21.05
C PHE A 192 -11.16 -0.93 -21.19
N GLY A 193 -11.46 -2.19 -21.43
CA GLY A 193 -10.52 -3.23 -21.82
C GLY A 193 -9.75 -3.92 -20.71
N ASN A 194 -9.18 -3.22 -19.72
CA ASN A 194 -8.36 -3.88 -18.70
C ASN A 194 -8.42 -3.24 -17.30
N ASN A 195 -9.25 -2.22 -17.08
CA ASN A 195 -9.42 -1.68 -15.74
C ASN A 195 -10.35 -2.57 -14.94
N LEU A 196 -9.83 -3.24 -13.93
CA LEU A 196 -10.55 -4.13 -13.02
C LEU A 196 -10.72 -3.45 -11.66
N TRP A 197 -11.92 -3.53 -11.10
CA TRP A 197 -12.20 -3.02 -9.76
C TRP A 197 -13.26 -3.84 -9.05
N GLY A 198 -13.26 -3.75 -7.71
CA GLY A 198 -14.32 -4.29 -6.87
C GLY A 198 -15.44 -3.28 -6.70
N ASP A 199 -16.65 -3.62 -7.14
CA ASP A 199 -17.86 -2.84 -6.92
C ASP A 199 -18.58 -3.39 -5.68
N ILE A 200 -18.62 -2.57 -4.64
CA ILE A 200 -19.27 -2.93 -3.39
C ILE A 200 -20.79 -2.86 -3.57
N LYS A 201 -21.48 -3.95 -3.28
CA LYS A 201 -22.94 -4.03 -3.32
C LYS A 201 -23.56 -3.35 -2.11
N LYS A 202 -24.77 -2.84 -2.27
CA LYS A 202 -25.59 -2.40 -1.12
C LYS A 202 -25.85 -3.56 -0.19
N PHE A 203 -25.81 -3.32 1.10
CA PHE A 203 -26.34 -4.29 2.06
C PHE A 203 -27.84 -4.48 1.82
N PRO A 204 -28.35 -5.70 1.83
CA PRO A 204 -29.78 -5.89 1.82
C PRO A 204 -30.35 -5.25 3.10
N GLU A 205 -31.39 -4.41 2.92
CA GLU A 205 -32.14 -3.88 4.06
C GLU A 205 -32.67 -5.06 4.88
N ARG A 206 -32.38 -5.07 6.17
CA ARG A 206 -33.02 -6.01 7.08
C ARG A 206 -34.50 -5.69 7.09
N LYS A 207 -35.33 -6.60 6.54
CA LYS A 207 -36.78 -6.55 6.68
C LYS A 207 -37.19 -6.77 8.14
#